data_8677e28bb007da09eeba933504025903
#
_entry.id   8677e28bb007da09eeba933504025903
#
_cell.length_a   1.000
_cell.length_b   1.000
_cell.length_c   1.000
_cell.angle_alpha   90.00
_cell.angle_beta   90.00
_cell.angle_gamma   90.00
#
_symmetry.space_group_name_H-M   'P 1'
#
loop_
_entity.id
_entity.type
_entity.pdbx_description
1 polymer ?
#
loop_
_entity_poly.entity_id
_entity_poly.type
_entity_poly.pdbx_seq_one_letter_code
_entity_poly.pdbx_strand_id
1 'polypeptide(L)'
;MSIVRVREHVNPLSKKYQVPATPPDWSAIYAVPQQPLHLDIGCGKGHFAQDMAMLQRDRNFLGLEIREPLVDQANRWRDELGLSNLHYLFCNANNSLRPLLTSLPAGILQQVTIQFPDPWFKRRHQKRRVVQPELVIDLAEFLVSGGVVFVQSDVEEVAIEMRDRFDEHPAFIRQHDDWLPNNPLPVSTERERSTLSTSDEPVYRALFVRAEK
;
A
#
# COMPACT_ATOMS: atom_id res chain seq x y z
N MET A 1 8.87 12.40 -21.97
CA MET A 1 7.92 11.41 -21.40
C MET A 1 6.53 12.03 -21.36
N SER A 2 5.51 11.39 -21.88
CA SER A 2 4.13 11.91 -21.87
C SER A 2 3.56 11.73 -20.46
N ILE A 3 3.11 12.83 -19.84
CA ILE A 3 2.44 12.80 -18.54
C ILE A 3 1.02 12.24 -18.77
N VAL A 4 0.74 11.09 -18.20
CA VAL A 4 -0.61 10.50 -18.23
C VAL A 4 -1.54 11.35 -17.36
N ARG A 5 -2.55 11.99 -17.97
CA ARG A 5 -3.58 12.72 -17.22
C ARG A 5 -4.63 11.71 -16.71
N VAL A 6 -4.69 11.54 -15.40
CA VAL A 6 -5.70 10.73 -14.71
C VAL A 6 -6.55 11.59 -13.78
N ARG A 7 -7.77 11.14 -13.48
CA ARG A 7 -8.55 11.75 -12.40
C ARG A 7 -7.82 11.55 -11.09
N GLU A 8 -7.69 12.62 -10.32
CA GLU A 8 -7.00 12.60 -9.03
C GLU A 8 -7.67 11.63 -8.05
N HIS A 9 -9.00 11.66 -7.98
CA HIS A 9 -9.78 10.76 -7.13
C HIS A 9 -10.79 9.98 -7.97
N VAL A 10 -10.91 8.68 -7.70
CA VAL A 10 -11.92 7.80 -8.29
C VAL A 10 -12.79 7.19 -7.20
N ASN A 11 -14.10 7.05 -7.46
CA ASN A 11 -15.01 6.45 -6.49
C ASN A 11 -14.84 4.92 -6.46
N PRO A 12 -14.23 4.33 -5.42
CA PRO A 12 -14.00 2.88 -5.36
C PRO A 12 -15.30 2.06 -5.29
N LEU A 13 -16.43 2.68 -4.92
CA LEU A 13 -17.73 2.03 -4.83
C LEU A 13 -18.50 2.03 -6.16
N SER A 14 -17.94 2.58 -7.24
CA SER A 14 -18.59 2.49 -8.55
C SER A 14 -18.46 1.07 -9.13
N LYS A 15 -19.44 0.67 -9.95
CA LYS A 15 -19.52 -0.69 -10.53
C LYS A 15 -18.22 -1.15 -11.19
N LYS A 16 -17.50 -0.23 -11.86
CA LYS A 16 -16.21 -0.52 -12.52
C LYS A 16 -15.19 -1.14 -11.56
N TYR A 17 -15.21 -0.75 -10.29
CA TYR A 17 -14.18 -1.13 -9.29
C TYR A 17 -14.70 -2.18 -8.29
N GLN A 18 -15.85 -2.80 -8.56
CA GLN A 18 -16.41 -3.82 -7.65
C GLN A 18 -16.05 -5.25 -8.04
N VAL A 19 -15.46 -5.46 -9.19
CA VAL A 19 -14.97 -6.78 -9.62
C VAL A 19 -13.59 -6.99 -9.02
N PRO A 20 -13.38 -8.06 -8.21
CA PRO A 20 -12.06 -8.40 -7.71
C PRO A 20 -11.07 -8.66 -8.84
N ALA A 21 -9.82 -8.27 -8.64
CA ALA A 21 -8.76 -8.60 -9.58
C ALA A 21 -8.51 -10.11 -9.61
N THR A 22 -8.29 -10.64 -10.80
CA THR A 22 -7.83 -12.02 -10.97
C THR A 22 -6.34 -12.08 -10.62
N PRO A 23 -5.93 -12.97 -9.69
CA PRO A 23 -4.52 -13.14 -9.38
C PRO A 23 -3.74 -13.57 -10.63
N PRO A 24 -2.58 -12.95 -10.89
CA PRO A 24 -1.73 -13.36 -11.98
C PRO A 24 -0.91 -14.62 -11.65
N ASP A 25 -0.21 -15.17 -12.63
CA ASP A 25 0.82 -16.17 -12.37
C ASP A 25 2.07 -15.51 -11.77
N TRP A 26 2.23 -15.63 -10.46
CA TRP A 26 3.35 -15.02 -9.73
C TRP A 26 4.71 -15.56 -10.17
N SER A 27 4.77 -16.77 -10.69
CA SER A 27 6.02 -17.35 -11.23
C SER A 27 6.43 -16.73 -12.56
N ALA A 28 5.48 -16.18 -13.30
CA ALA A 28 5.77 -15.41 -14.51
C ALA A 28 6.15 -13.96 -14.23
N ILE A 29 5.81 -13.45 -13.02
CA ILE A 29 6.01 -12.05 -12.62
C ILE A 29 7.34 -11.86 -11.89
N TYR A 30 7.60 -12.68 -10.87
CA TYR A 30 8.80 -12.56 -10.04
C TYR A 30 9.84 -13.58 -10.41
N ALA A 31 11.10 -13.14 -10.53
CA ALA A 31 12.22 -14.07 -10.74
C ALA A 31 12.34 -15.10 -9.61
N VAL A 32 12.00 -14.70 -8.38
CA VAL A 32 12.00 -15.57 -7.18
C VAL A 32 10.70 -15.32 -6.40
N PRO A 33 9.60 -16.04 -6.71
CA PRO A 33 8.28 -15.80 -6.11
C PRO A 33 8.23 -15.98 -4.58
N GLN A 34 9.15 -16.76 -4.01
CA GLN A 34 9.20 -17.06 -2.58
C GLN A 34 9.94 -16.02 -1.74
N GLN A 35 10.52 -14.99 -2.36
CA GLN A 35 11.13 -13.88 -1.61
C GLN A 35 10.10 -13.17 -0.73
N PRO A 36 10.55 -12.60 0.40
CA PRO A 36 9.70 -11.74 1.23
C PRO A 36 8.99 -10.67 0.39
N LEU A 37 7.71 -10.46 0.64
CA LEU A 37 6.89 -9.50 -0.09
C LEU A 37 6.66 -8.23 0.72
N HIS A 38 6.86 -7.08 0.07
CA HIS A 38 6.38 -5.77 0.50
C HIS A 38 5.18 -5.36 -0.38
N LEU A 39 4.03 -5.15 0.24
CA LEU A 39 2.80 -4.71 -0.40
C LEU A 39 2.59 -3.20 -0.18
N ASP A 40 2.48 -2.42 -1.26
CA ASP A 40 2.17 -0.98 -1.21
C ASP A 40 0.75 -0.73 -1.69
N ILE A 41 -0.16 -0.40 -0.78
CA ILE A 41 -1.59 -0.21 -1.07
C ILE A 41 -1.86 1.26 -1.39
N GLY A 42 -2.32 1.53 -2.61
CA GLY A 42 -2.50 2.88 -3.14
C GLY A 42 -1.18 3.46 -3.66
N CYS A 43 -0.39 2.67 -4.36
CA CYS A 43 0.98 3.02 -4.78
C CYS A 43 1.09 4.23 -5.74
N GLY A 44 -0.03 4.78 -6.22
CA GLY A 44 -0.05 5.94 -7.09
C GLY A 44 0.73 5.72 -8.40
N LYS A 45 1.74 6.56 -8.65
CA LYS A 45 2.63 6.43 -9.83
C LYS A 45 3.65 5.29 -9.69
N GLY A 46 3.76 4.66 -8.51
CA GLY A 46 4.64 3.54 -8.27
C GLY A 46 6.10 3.88 -7.94
N HIS A 47 6.50 5.16 -7.91
CA HIS A 47 7.91 5.54 -7.71
C HIS A 47 8.48 5.04 -6.37
N PHE A 48 7.69 5.08 -5.28
CA PHE A 48 8.13 4.56 -3.99
C PHE A 48 8.50 3.06 -4.07
N ALA A 49 7.58 2.22 -4.56
CA ALA A 49 7.82 0.78 -4.69
C ALA A 49 8.96 0.48 -5.68
N GLN A 50 9.13 1.29 -6.75
CA GLN A 50 10.24 1.21 -7.69
C GLN A 50 11.59 1.47 -7.02
N ASP A 51 11.70 2.59 -6.27
CA ASP A 51 12.93 2.95 -5.57
C ASP A 51 13.29 1.90 -4.51
N MET A 52 12.28 1.41 -3.76
CA MET A 52 12.45 0.31 -2.81
C MET A 52 12.94 -0.97 -3.49
N ALA A 53 12.37 -1.36 -4.63
CA ALA A 53 12.75 -2.56 -5.38
C ALA A 53 14.16 -2.49 -5.96
N MET A 54 14.63 -1.29 -6.32
CA MET A 54 16.02 -1.07 -6.71
C MET A 54 17.00 -1.24 -5.56
N LEU A 55 16.60 -0.82 -4.35
CA LEU A 55 17.44 -0.90 -3.15
C LEU A 55 17.47 -2.31 -2.54
N GLN A 56 16.36 -3.04 -2.58
CA GLN A 56 16.18 -4.33 -1.90
C GLN A 56 15.88 -5.44 -2.91
N ARG A 57 16.92 -5.99 -3.53
CA ARG A 57 16.79 -7.01 -4.58
C ARG A 57 16.44 -8.41 -4.07
N ASP A 58 16.57 -8.63 -2.78
CA ASP A 58 16.24 -9.87 -2.06
C ASP A 58 14.77 -9.91 -1.58
N ARG A 59 13.96 -8.93 -2.00
CA ARG A 59 12.55 -8.79 -1.63
C ARG A 59 11.70 -8.50 -2.87
N ASN A 60 10.50 -9.05 -2.92
CA ASN A 60 9.49 -8.72 -3.92
C ASN A 60 8.64 -7.51 -3.48
N PHE A 61 8.18 -6.74 -4.44
CA PHE A 61 7.31 -5.58 -4.24
C PHE A 61 6.06 -5.71 -5.10
N LEU A 62 4.89 -5.48 -4.48
CA LEU A 62 3.60 -5.42 -5.16
C LEU A 62 2.92 -4.08 -4.86
N GLY A 63 2.73 -3.26 -5.88
CA GLY A 63 1.94 -2.03 -5.77
C GLY A 63 0.50 -2.28 -6.22
N LEU A 64 -0.49 -1.91 -5.39
CA LEU A 64 -1.89 -1.91 -5.76
C LEU A 64 -2.38 -0.48 -6.00
N GLU A 65 -3.05 -0.25 -7.12
CA GLU A 65 -3.58 1.08 -7.46
C GLU A 65 -4.93 0.94 -8.21
N ILE A 66 -5.88 1.83 -7.86
CA ILE A 66 -7.23 1.84 -8.45
C ILE A 66 -7.32 2.63 -9.77
N ARG A 67 -6.26 3.34 -10.16
CA ARG A 67 -6.17 4.13 -11.39
C ARG A 67 -5.34 3.38 -12.43
N GLU A 68 -6.03 2.61 -13.28
CA GLU A 68 -5.45 1.75 -14.31
C GLU A 68 -4.33 2.41 -15.16
N PRO A 69 -4.47 3.67 -15.65
CA PRO A 69 -3.40 4.29 -16.45
C PRO A 69 -2.10 4.54 -15.67
N LEU A 70 -2.16 4.67 -14.33
CA LEU A 70 -0.96 4.78 -13.50
C LEU A 70 -0.26 3.42 -13.37
N VAL A 71 -1.02 2.34 -13.23
CA VAL A 71 -0.50 0.97 -13.20
C VAL A 71 0.21 0.63 -14.50
N ASP A 72 -0.42 0.94 -15.63
CA ASP A 72 0.17 0.72 -16.96
C ASP A 72 1.50 1.47 -17.13
N GLN A 73 1.54 2.72 -16.65
CA GLN A 73 2.75 3.54 -16.70
C GLN A 73 3.84 2.97 -15.78
N ALA A 74 3.48 2.60 -14.56
CA ALA A 74 4.42 2.05 -13.57
C ALA A 74 5.01 0.70 -14.04
N ASN A 75 4.20 -0.17 -14.63
CA ASN A 75 4.68 -1.43 -15.20
C ASN A 75 5.63 -1.19 -16.40
N ARG A 76 5.37 -0.20 -17.27
CA ARG A 76 6.31 0.16 -18.34
C ARG A 76 7.66 0.60 -17.78
N TRP A 77 7.68 1.46 -16.76
CA TRP A 77 8.93 1.89 -16.12
C TRP A 77 9.67 0.73 -15.45
N ARG A 78 8.94 -0.17 -14.78
CA ARG A 78 9.50 -1.41 -14.25
C ARG A 78 10.22 -2.21 -15.34
N ASP A 79 9.57 -2.39 -16.52
CA ASP A 79 10.11 -3.13 -17.64
C ASP A 79 11.35 -2.45 -18.25
N GLU A 80 11.30 -1.12 -18.42
CA GLU A 80 12.44 -0.31 -18.89
C GLU A 80 13.66 -0.43 -17.94
N LEU A 81 13.42 -0.59 -16.63
CA LEU A 81 14.47 -0.77 -15.62
C LEU A 81 14.88 -2.23 -15.39
N GLY A 82 14.19 -3.18 -16.02
CA GLY A 82 14.48 -4.61 -15.87
C GLY A 82 14.26 -5.13 -14.45
N LEU A 83 13.26 -4.59 -13.71
CA LEU A 83 12.98 -4.97 -12.32
C LEU A 83 12.14 -6.25 -12.28
N SER A 84 12.76 -7.39 -12.01
CA SER A 84 12.11 -8.70 -11.90
C SER A 84 11.56 -9.01 -10.48
N ASN A 85 11.71 -8.08 -9.54
CA ASN A 85 11.21 -8.17 -8.17
C ASN A 85 10.10 -7.14 -7.87
N LEU A 86 9.49 -6.54 -8.89
CA LEU A 86 8.46 -5.50 -8.76
C LEU A 86 7.31 -5.79 -9.72
N HIS A 87 6.08 -5.59 -9.23
CA HIS A 87 4.88 -5.61 -10.06
C HIS A 87 3.84 -4.61 -9.56
N TYR A 88 3.03 -4.08 -10.48
CA TYR A 88 1.89 -3.21 -10.16
C TYR A 88 0.61 -3.83 -10.69
N LEU A 89 -0.44 -3.80 -9.86
CA LEU A 89 -1.73 -4.38 -10.22
C LEU A 89 -2.85 -3.36 -10.09
N PHE A 90 -3.64 -3.24 -11.16
CA PHE A 90 -4.87 -2.46 -11.16
C PHE A 90 -5.96 -3.17 -10.39
N CYS A 91 -6.37 -2.63 -9.26
CA CYS A 91 -7.49 -3.15 -8.49
C CYS A 91 -8.01 -2.17 -7.45
N ASN A 92 -9.20 -2.44 -6.93
CA ASN A 92 -9.66 -1.91 -5.66
C ASN A 92 -9.18 -2.85 -4.54
N ALA A 93 -8.28 -2.39 -3.68
CA ALA A 93 -7.70 -3.20 -2.62
C ALA A 93 -8.77 -3.83 -1.71
N ASN A 94 -9.84 -3.09 -1.38
CA ASN A 94 -10.88 -3.58 -0.47
C ASN A 94 -11.67 -4.81 -0.95
N ASN A 95 -11.66 -5.14 -2.24
CA ASN A 95 -12.31 -6.35 -2.74
C ASN A 95 -11.34 -7.35 -3.37
N SER A 96 -10.10 -6.94 -3.58
CA SER A 96 -9.11 -7.76 -4.30
C SER A 96 -8.02 -8.31 -3.39
N LEU A 97 -7.83 -7.74 -2.19
CA LEU A 97 -6.71 -8.09 -1.32
C LEU A 97 -6.72 -9.58 -0.96
N ARG A 98 -7.84 -10.10 -0.43
CA ARG A 98 -7.96 -11.50 -0.03
C ARG A 98 -7.67 -12.49 -1.18
N PRO A 99 -8.32 -12.42 -2.36
CA PRO A 99 -8.00 -13.34 -3.45
C PRO A 99 -6.55 -13.23 -3.93
N LEU A 100 -5.95 -12.04 -3.94
CA LEU A 100 -4.55 -11.85 -4.30
C LEU A 100 -3.63 -12.51 -3.27
N LEU A 101 -3.80 -12.24 -1.98
CA LEU A 101 -2.96 -12.79 -0.92
C LEU A 101 -3.10 -14.31 -0.79
N THR A 102 -4.32 -14.86 -1.00
CA THR A 102 -4.55 -16.31 -1.02
C THR A 102 -3.78 -17.02 -2.15
N SER A 103 -3.55 -16.34 -3.26
CA SER A 103 -2.85 -16.91 -4.43
C SER A 103 -1.33 -16.84 -4.33
N LEU A 104 -0.79 -16.05 -3.42
CA LEU A 104 0.65 -15.93 -3.18
C LEU A 104 1.21 -17.15 -2.42
N PRO A 105 2.50 -17.44 -2.53
CA PRO A 105 3.16 -18.39 -1.64
C PRO A 105 2.91 -18.03 -0.18
N ALA A 106 2.62 -19.02 0.65
CA ALA A 106 2.33 -18.79 2.07
C ALA A 106 3.55 -18.22 2.81
N GLY A 107 3.30 -17.29 3.74
CA GLY A 107 4.32 -16.77 4.65
C GLY A 107 5.31 -15.79 4.02
N ILE A 108 5.03 -15.23 2.83
CA ILE A 108 5.94 -14.25 2.21
C ILE A 108 5.60 -12.80 2.52
N LEU A 109 4.34 -12.47 2.87
CA LEU A 109 3.96 -11.09 3.16
C LEU A 109 4.58 -10.64 4.49
N GLN A 110 5.58 -9.78 4.43
CA GLN A 110 6.31 -9.29 5.60
C GLN A 110 6.11 -7.82 5.89
N GLN A 111 5.75 -7.03 4.88
CA GLN A 111 5.61 -5.59 5.04
C GLN A 111 4.44 -5.07 4.21
N VAL A 112 3.71 -4.12 4.79
CA VAL A 112 2.62 -3.40 4.13
C VAL A 112 2.82 -1.91 4.34
N THR A 113 2.62 -1.13 3.29
CA THR A 113 2.57 0.34 3.35
C THR A 113 1.25 0.86 2.83
N ILE A 114 0.69 1.88 3.54
CA ILE A 114 -0.50 2.63 3.12
C ILE A 114 -0.17 4.11 3.34
N GLN A 115 0.15 4.82 2.27
CA GLN A 115 0.75 6.13 2.35
C GLN A 115 -0.10 7.17 1.63
N PHE A 116 -0.51 8.23 2.35
CA PHE A 116 -1.30 9.36 1.83
C PHE A 116 -2.53 8.93 1.01
N PRO A 117 -3.39 8.05 1.57
CA PRO A 117 -4.60 7.65 0.88
C PRO A 117 -5.56 8.81 0.67
N ASP A 118 -6.47 8.67 -0.30
CA ASP A 118 -7.50 9.67 -0.58
C ASP A 118 -8.33 10.00 0.68
N PRO A 119 -8.41 11.26 1.11
CA PRO A 119 -8.96 11.62 2.42
C PRO A 119 -10.49 11.52 2.50
N TRP A 120 -11.21 11.65 1.36
CA TRP A 120 -12.68 11.59 1.33
C TRP A 120 -13.35 12.39 2.46
N PHE A 121 -13.08 13.69 2.57
CA PHE A 121 -13.46 14.59 3.66
C PHE A 121 -14.95 14.56 4.05
N LYS A 122 -15.87 14.37 3.08
CA LYS A 122 -17.30 14.34 3.40
C LYS A 122 -17.65 13.06 4.15
N ARG A 123 -18.29 13.15 5.32
CA ARG A 123 -18.70 12.03 6.18
C ARG A 123 -19.37 10.89 5.39
N ARG A 124 -20.27 11.20 4.46
CA ARG A 124 -20.92 10.20 3.59
C ARG A 124 -19.96 9.47 2.63
N HIS A 125 -18.72 9.95 2.47
CA HIS A 125 -17.69 9.39 1.60
C HIS A 125 -16.61 8.61 2.37
N GLN A 126 -16.57 8.63 3.70
CA GLN A 126 -15.57 7.92 4.52
C GLN A 126 -15.52 6.41 4.22
N LYS A 127 -16.67 5.81 3.88
CA LYS A 127 -16.72 4.42 3.38
C LYS A 127 -15.94 4.14 2.08
N ARG A 128 -15.34 5.16 1.47
CA ARG A 128 -14.47 5.07 0.29
C ARG A 128 -12.99 5.08 0.66
N ARG A 129 -12.65 5.39 1.92
CA ARG A 129 -11.29 5.32 2.43
C ARG A 129 -10.79 3.89 2.34
N VAL A 130 -9.51 3.72 2.08
CA VAL A 130 -8.93 2.40 1.79
C VAL A 130 -8.83 1.52 3.04
N VAL A 131 -8.53 2.08 4.21
CA VAL A 131 -8.41 1.29 5.44
C VAL A 131 -9.80 1.05 6.03
N GLN A 132 -10.43 -0.05 5.61
CA GLN A 132 -11.67 -0.56 6.16
C GLN A 132 -11.39 -1.74 7.09
N PRO A 133 -12.31 -2.10 8.02
CA PRO A 133 -12.11 -3.23 8.93
C PRO A 133 -11.76 -4.55 8.21
N GLU A 134 -12.40 -4.82 7.07
CA GLU A 134 -12.18 -6.02 6.28
C GLU A 134 -10.75 -6.10 5.73
N LEU A 135 -10.18 -4.97 5.32
CA LEU A 135 -8.79 -4.89 4.87
C LEU A 135 -7.82 -5.21 6.01
N VAL A 136 -8.09 -4.71 7.22
CA VAL A 136 -7.28 -4.99 8.42
C VAL A 136 -7.34 -6.46 8.79
N ILE A 137 -8.54 -7.09 8.72
CA ILE A 137 -8.75 -8.53 8.95
C ILE A 137 -7.93 -9.35 7.95
N ASP A 138 -7.98 -9.01 6.67
CA ASP A 138 -7.20 -9.69 5.62
C ASP A 138 -5.69 -9.57 5.90
N LEU A 139 -5.21 -8.37 6.22
CA LEU A 139 -3.80 -8.19 6.57
C LEU A 139 -3.40 -8.98 7.83
N ALA A 140 -4.25 -9.05 8.84
CA ALA A 140 -4.00 -9.86 10.05
C ALA A 140 -3.89 -11.36 9.77
N GLU A 141 -4.59 -11.86 8.75
CA GLU A 141 -4.54 -13.27 8.37
C GLU A 141 -3.26 -13.62 7.62
N PHE A 142 -2.86 -12.79 6.65
CA PHE A 142 -1.79 -13.12 5.69
C PHE A 142 -0.41 -12.55 6.04
N LEU A 143 -0.33 -11.47 6.81
CA LEU A 143 0.95 -10.92 7.25
C LEU A 143 1.62 -11.91 8.23
N VAL A 144 2.91 -12.16 8.07
CA VAL A 144 3.65 -13.06 8.97
C VAL A 144 3.72 -12.49 10.39
N SER A 145 3.91 -13.35 11.40
CA SER A 145 4.24 -12.89 12.76
C SER A 145 5.51 -12.06 12.73
N GLY A 146 5.51 -10.91 13.41
CA GLY A 146 6.59 -9.92 13.34
C GLY A 146 6.58 -9.06 12.07
N GLY A 147 5.70 -9.35 11.10
CA GLY A 147 5.52 -8.51 9.92
C GLY A 147 4.96 -7.13 10.29
N VAL A 148 5.24 -6.14 9.47
CA VAL A 148 4.97 -4.73 9.80
C VAL A 148 3.97 -4.08 8.86
N VAL A 149 3.14 -3.20 9.40
CA VAL A 149 2.29 -2.27 8.65
C VAL A 149 2.72 -0.85 8.98
N PHE A 150 3.07 -0.08 7.97
CA PHE A 150 3.36 1.34 8.09
C PHE A 150 2.28 2.16 7.40
N VAL A 151 1.71 3.11 8.12
CA VAL A 151 0.69 4.03 7.60
C VAL A 151 1.14 5.47 7.80
N GLN A 152 0.85 6.35 6.84
CA GLN A 152 1.08 7.78 6.98
C GLN A 152 0.09 8.63 6.18
N SER A 153 -0.19 9.84 6.69
CA SER A 153 -1.02 10.85 6.02
C SER A 153 -0.62 12.26 6.47
N ASP A 154 -0.82 13.24 5.61
CA ASP A 154 -0.78 14.69 5.92
C ASP A 154 -2.16 15.22 6.36
N VAL A 155 -3.18 14.37 6.37
CA VAL A 155 -4.52 14.68 6.86
C VAL A 155 -4.74 13.97 8.19
N GLU A 156 -4.78 14.71 9.29
CA GLU A 156 -4.87 14.17 10.67
C GLU A 156 -6.05 13.22 10.86
N GLU A 157 -7.25 13.61 10.43
CA GLU A 157 -8.46 12.78 10.54
C GLU A 157 -8.28 11.39 9.88
N VAL A 158 -7.61 11.36 8.72
CA VAL A 158 -7.34 10.10 8.00
C VAL A 158 -6.30 9.27 8.73
N ALA A 159 -5.25 9.90 9.23
CA ALA A 159 -4.22 9.22 10.00
C ALA A 159 -4.78 8.60 11.29
N ILE A 160 -5.61 9.35 12.02
CA ILE A 160 -6.31 8.86 13.23
C ILE A 160 -7.19 7.65 12.88
N GLU A 161 -8.02 7.74 11.83
CA GLU A 161 -8.88 6.63 11.44
C GLU A 161 -8.06 5.38 11.05
N MET A 162 -7.00 5.54 10.27
CA MET A 162 -6.11 4.42 9.93
C MET A 162 -5.50 3.78 11.19
N ARG A 163 -4.95 4.60 12.09
CA ARG A 163 -4.38 4.14 13.35
C ARG A 163 -5.40 3.35 14.17
N ASP A 164 -6.58 3.94 14.38
CA ASP A 164 -7.62 3.36 15.22
C ASP A 164 -8.11 2.01 14.64
N ARG A 165 -8.22 1.88 13.30
CA ARG A 165 -8.58 0.60 12.65
C ARG A 165 -7.59 -0.53 12.93
N PHE A 166 -6.29 -0.22 12.98
CA PHE A 166 -5.27 -1.22 13.35
C PHE A 166 -5.22 -1.45 14.86
N ASP A 167 -5.38 -0.40 15.70
CA ASP A 167 -5.45 -0.53 17.16
C ASP A 167 -6.65 -1.37 17.63
N GLU A 168 -7.78 -1.30 16.92
CA GLU A 168 -9.00 -2.09 17.22
C GLU A 168 -8.80 -3.60 16.96
N HIS A 169 -7.81 -4.01 16.16
CA HIS A 169 -7.62 -5.41 15.80
C HIS A 169 -6.53 -6.08 16.65
N PRO A 170 -6.86 -7.16 17.42
CA PRO A 170 -5.95 -7.73 18.42
C PRO A 170 -4.66 -8.35 17.87
N ALA A 171 -4.59 -8.58 16.55
CA ALA A 171 -3.39 -9.10 15.92
C ALA A 171 -2.31 -8.03 15.69
N PHE A 172 -2.61 -6.75 15.88
CA PHE A 172 -1.65 -5.68 15.65
C PHE A 172 -1.25 -4.99 16.95
N ILE A 173 0.04 -4.72 17.10
CA ILE A 173 0.61 -3.99 18.23
C ILE A 173 1.28 -2.75 17.69
N ARG A 174 0.75 -1.58 18.07
CA ARG A 174 1.35 -0.31 17.72
C ARG A 174 2.69 -0.15 18.44
N GLN A 175 3.70 0.33 17.73
CA GLN A 175 5.07 0.39 18.24
C GLN A 175 5.40 1.68 19.01
N HIS A 176 4.53 2.68 18.96
CA HIS A 176 4.74 3.99 19.58
C HIS A 176 3.41 4.55 20.08
N ASP A 177 3.41 5.19 21.24
CA ASP A 177 2.22 5.82 21.80
C ASP A 177 1.78 7.04 20.99
N ASP A 178 2.76 7.86 20.57
CA ASP A 178 2.57 9.03 19.71
C ASP A 178 2.86 8.74 18.24
N TRP A 179 2.69 9.74 17.38
CA TRP A 179 3.09 9.69 15.99
C TRP A 179 4.61 9.55 15.84
N LEU A 180 5.05 8.72 14.89
CA LEU A 180 6.48 8.62 14.57
C LEU A 180 6.99 9.94 13.98
N PRO A 181 8.05 10.52 14.53
CA PRO A 181 8.59 11.80 14.04
C PRO A 181 9.21 11.69 12.65
N ASN A 182 9.80 10.52 12.33
CA ASN A 182 10.51 10.27 11.10
C ASN A 182 9.94 9.07 10.36
N ASN A 183 10.10 9.07 9.03
CA ASN A 183 9.78 7.91 8.21
C ASN A 183 10.80 6.78 8.52
N PRO A 184 10.34 5.58 8.91
CA PRO A 184 11.23 4.45 9.20
C PRO A 184 11.75 3.74 7.94
N LEU A 185 11.22 4.11 6.76
CA LEU A 185 11.59 3.48 5.48
C LEU A 185 12.78 4.20 4.83
N PRO A 186 13.61 3.49 4.06
CA PRO A 186 14.78 4.10 3.40
C PRO A 186 14.42 5.04 2.25
N VAL A 187 13.16 5.03 1.81
CA VAL A 187 12.64 5.86 0.71
C VAL A 187 11.43 6.64 1.18
N SER A 188 11.39 7.94 0.86
CA SER A 188 10.20 8.78 1.04
C SER A 188 9.37 8.83 -0.25
N THR A 189 8.04 8.92 -0.11
CA THR A 189 7.16 9.14 -1.28
C THR A 189 7.32 10.56 -1.85
N GLU A 190 6.89 10.78 -3.11
CA GLU A 190 6.83 12.13 -3.70
C GLU A 190 5.93 13.05 -2.86
N ARG A 191 4.78 12.53 -2.38
CA ARG A 191 3.85 13.29 -1.55
C ARG A 191 4.49 13.73 -0.25
N GLU A 192 5.19 12.82 0.46
CA GLU A 192 5.90 13.13 1.69
C GLU A 192 6.94 14.23 1.49
N ARG A 193 7.79 14.09 0.47
CA ARG A 193 8.80 15.11 0.14
C ARG A 193 8.16 16.46 -0.17
N SER A 194 7.07 16.46 -0.93
CA SER A 194 6.34 17.69 -1.26
C SER A 194 5.73 18.33 -0.02
N THR A 195 5.05 17.57 0.83
CA THR A 195 4.45 18.08 2.08
C THR A 195 5.51 18.71 2.97
N LEU A 196 6.61 18.00 3.23
CA LEU A 196 7.69 18.48 4.10
C LEU A 196 8.46 19.69 3.53
N SER A 197 8.42 19.92 2.21
CA SER A 197 9.12 21.04 1.56
C SER A 197 8.27 22.27 1.36
N THR A 198 6.94 22.15 1.35
CA THR A 198 6.02 23.22 0.95
C THR A 198 5.11 23.71 2.06
N SER A 199 4.99 22.97 3.16
CA SER A 199 4.13 23.34 4.28
C SER A 199 4.79 22.99 5.62
N ASP A 200 4.41 23.73 6.69
CA ASP A 200 4.73 23.38 8.08
C ASP A 200 3.75 22.31 8.63
N GLU A 201 2.94 21.72 7.76
CA GLU A 201 1.97 20.71 8.16
C GLU A 201 2.68 19.41 8.54
N PRO A 202 2.32 18.80 9.67
CA PRO A 202 2.93 17.56 10.10
C PRO A 202 2.51 16.38 9.21
N VAL A 203 3.38 15.40 9.09
CA VAL A 203 3.03 14.08 8.56
C VAL A 203 2.83 13.13 9.73
N TYR A 204 1.62 12.62 9.86
CA TYR A 204 1.21 11.68 10.90
C TYR A 204 1.56 10.25 10.48
N ARG A 205 2.38 9.55 11.27
CA ARG A 205 2.90 8.22 10.94
C ARG A 205 2.67 7.24 12.07
N ALA A 206 2.23 6.03 11.75
CA ALA A 206 2.14 4.95 12.71
C ALA A 206 2.71 3.64 12.14
N LEU A 207 3.32 2.85 13.03
CA LEU A 207 3.89 1.55 12.72
C LEU A 207 3.26 0.49 13.62
N PHE A 208 2.82 -0.59 13.02
CA PHE A 208 2.23 -1.74 13.69
C PHE A 208 3.04 -2.99 13.38
N VAL A 209 3.16 -3.84 14.38
CA VAL A 209 3.74 -5.18 14.22
C VAL A 209 2.64 -6.21 14.42
N ARG A 210 2.58 -7.22 13.55
CA ARG A 210 1.69 -8.34 13.74
C ARG A 210 2.19 -9.20 14.90
N ALA A 211 1.37 -9.36 15.94
CA ALA A 211 1.66 -10.20 17.09
C ALA A 211 1.91 -11.66 16.69
N GLU A 212 2.66 -12.38 17.50
CA GLU A 212 2.75 -13.84 17.43
C GLU A 212 1.36 -14.45 17.70
N LYS A 213 1.06 -15.55 17.03
CA LYS A 213 -0.19 -16.29 17.28
C LYS A 213 -0.11 -17.08 18.56
#